data_d7d2da47051337de6385569275561b31
#
_entry.id   d7d2da47051337de6385569275561b31
#
_cell.length_a   1.000
_cell.length_b   1.000
_cell.length_c   1.000
_cell.angle_alpha   90.00
_cell.angle_beta   90.00
_cell.angle_gamma   90.00
#
_symmetry.space_group_name_H-M   'P 1'
#
loop_
_entity.id
_entity.type
_entity.pdbx_description
1 polymer ?
#
loop_
_entity_poly.entity_id
_entity_poly.type
_entity_poly.pdbx_seq_one_letter_code
_entity_poly.pdbx_strand_id
1 'polypeptide(L)'
;EDFSSKKIPSRKLNIKTLNGNQSPKHNQTVFDHLDLSKNQENSVDVALCTELISVGVDVDRLSLMIINGQPSTTAEYIQASSRVGRSDIPGLVFVNYYRSQSRSLSHYENFKSYHDSFYRYVEPSSITPFTYQARSRAIHAVVISTIRHSVNGMLANHDAINFDPESDHIKKVIKQIKNR
;
A
#
# COMPACT_ATOMS: atom_id res chain seq x y z
N GLU A 1 -11.84 -38.34 -7.38
CA GLU A 1 -10.91 -38.62 -6.27
C GLU A 1 -11.50 -38.00 -5.01
N ASP A 2 -11.68 -38.84 -4.00
CA ASP A 2 -12.26 -38.46 -2.71
C ASP A 2 -11.20 -37.72 -1.87
N PHE A 3 -11.32 -36.41 -1.76
CA PHE A 3 -10.44 -35.55 -0.96
C PHE A 3 -10.68 -35.68 0.56
N SER A 4 -11.73 -36.40 0.99
CA SER A 4 -12.12 -36.49 2.40
C SER A 4 -11.16 -37.31 3.28
N SER A 5 -10.28 -38.10 2.68
CA SER A 5 -9.37 -39.03 3.40
C SER A 5 -7.94 -38.52 3.62
N LYS A 6 -7.51 -37.44 3.00
CA LYS A 6 -6.18 -36.88 3.24
C LYS A 6 -6.16 -36.07 4.55
N LYS A 7 -5.65 -36.69 5.62
CA LYS A 7 -5.29 -35.94 6.84
C LYS A 7 -4.33 -34.80 6.47
N ILE A 8 -4.83 -33.58 6.49
CA ILE A 8 -3.97 -32.40 6.37
C ILE A 8 -3.10 -32.38 7.63
N PRO A 9 -1.76 -32.45 7.51
CA PRO A 9 -0.90 -32.41 8.68
C PRO A 9 -1.14 -31.09 9.42
N SER A 10 -1.57 -31.17 10.68
CA SER A 10 -1.76 -29.99 11.52
C SER A 10 -0.38 -29.44 11.88
N ARG A 11 0.07 -28.41 11.17
CA ARG A 11 1.23 -27.63 11.60
C ARG A 11 0.76 -26.27 12.15
N LYS A 12 1.47 -25.76 13.11
CA LYS A 12 1.24 -24.39 13.60
C LYS A 12 1.62 -23.40 12.51
N LEU A 13 0.67 -22.56 12.08
CA LEU A 13 0.92 -21.52 11.10
C LEU A 13 1.73 -20.37 11.71
N ASN A 14 2.71 -19.89 10.97
CA ASN A 14 3.41 -18.65 11.30
C ASN A 14 2.62 -17.48 10.75
N ILE A 15 1.92 -16.78 11.62
CA ILE A 15 1.05 -15.64 11.27
C ILE A 15 1.74 -14.36 11.72
N LYS A 16 1.85 -13.39 10.81
CA LYS A 16 2.41 -12.06 11.09
C LYS A 16 1.44 -10.96 10.69
N THR A 17 1.53 -9.84 11.40
CA THR A 17 0.69 -8.65 11.12
C THR A 17 1.54 -7.55 10.52
N LEU A 18 1.02 -6.91 9.47
CA LEU A 18 1.59 -5.76 8.79
C LEU A 18 0.60 -4.61 8.88
N ASN A 19 0.98 -3.52 9.55
CA ASN A 19 0.14 -2.32 9.64
C ASN A 19 1.00 -1.05 9.78
N GLY A 20 0.38 0.11 9.55
CA GLY A 20 1.05 1.41 9.63
C GLY A 20 1.50 1.83 11.03
N ASN A 21 1.03 1.16 12.08
CA ASN A 21 1.38 1.46 13.48
C ASN A 21 2.66 0.75 13.94
N GLN A 22 3.16 -0.20 13.15
CA GLN A 22 4.41 -0.91 13.44
C GLN A 22 5.62 -0.15 12.88
N SER A 23 6.78 -0.39 13.47
CA SER A 23 8.00 0.25 12.99
C SER A 23 8.35 -0.19 11.55
N PRO A 24 8.93 0.69 10.73
CA PRO A 24 9.36 0.34 9.37
C PRO A 24 10.29 -0.88 9.34
N LYS A 25 11.18 -1.00 10.34
CA LYS A 25 12.09 -2.14 10.48
C LYS A 25 11.34 -3.45 10.71
N HIS A 26 10.28 -3.44 11.53
CA HIS A 26 9.45 -4.63 11.76
C HIS A 26 8.75 -5.06 10.47
N ASN A 27 8.12 -4.12 9.77
CA ASN A 27 7.44 -4.41 8.52
C ASN A 27 8.42 -4.96 7.47
N GLN A 28 9.61 -4.38 7.35
CA GLN A 28 10.66 -4.89 6.45
C GLN A 28 11.04 -6.34 6.77
N THR A 29 11.27 -6.66 8.05
CA THR A 29 11.58 -8.03 8.48
C THR A 29 10.47 -9.02 8.10
N VAL A 30 9.20 -8.61 8.25
CA VAL A 30 8.07 -9.46 7.86
C VAL A 30 8.01 -9.65 6.34
N PHE A 31 8.34 -8.64 5.56
CA PHE A 31 8.43 -8.76 4.09
C PHE A 31 9.56 -9.71 3.67
N ASP A 32 10.73 -9.58 4.26
CA ASP A 32 11.86 -10.49 4.00
C ASP A 32 11.47 -11.95 4.33
N HIS A 33 10.72 -12.18 5.42
CA HIS A 33 10.22 -13.50 5.79
C HIS A 33 9.05 -14.00 4.91
N LEU A 34 8.28 -13.09 4.32
CA LEU A 34 7.25 -13.45 3.34
C LEU A 34 7.85 -13.93 2.02
N ASP A 35 9.04 -13.46 1.67
CA ASP A 35 9.74 -13.88 0.45
C ASP A 35 10.44 -15.23 0.60
N LEU A 36 10.66 -15.68 1.83
CA LEU A 36 11.27 -16.99 2.11
C LEU A 36 10.40 -18.14 1.59
N SER A 37 11.04 -19.17 1.01
CA SER A 37 10.35 -20.39 0.60
C SER A 37 9.66 -21.08 1.79
N LYS A 38 8.53 -21.74 1.54
CA LYS A 38 7.67 -22.38 2.57
C LYS A 38 8.40 -23.26 3.57
N ASN A 39 9.51 -23.89 3.17
CA ASN A 39 10.26 -24.85 4.00
C ASN A 39 11.42 -24.18 4.76
N GLN A 40 11.64 -22.90 4.60
CA GLN A 40 12.68 -22.18 5.32
C GLN A 40 12.21 -21.78 6.71
N GLU A 41 13.14 -21.75 7.64
CA GLU A 41 12.90 -21.25 8.99
C GLU A 41 12.45 -19.79 8.95
N ASN A 42 11.49 -19.43 9.78
CA ASN A 42 10.85 -18.10 9.83
C ASN A 42 9.97 -17.74 8.63
N SER A 43 9.81 -18.60 7.63
CA SER A 43 8.86 -18.34 6.54
C SER A 43 7.45 -18.05 7.07
N VAL A 44 6.83 -16.98 6.60
CA VAL A 44 5.49 -16.56 7.02
C VAL A 44 4.45 -17.29 6.18
N ASP A 45 3.49 -17.94 6.83
CA ASP A 45 2.39 -18.65 6.16
C ASP A 45 1.20 -17.74 5.87
N VAL A 46 0.89 -16.81 6.79
CA VAL A 46 -0.23 -15.88 6.69
C VAL A 46 0.20 -14.49 7.12
N ALA A 47 -0.01 -13.51 6.26
CA ALA A 47 0.15 -12.10 6.60
C ALA A 47 -1.23 -11.46 6.80
N LEU A 48 -1.47 -10.89 7.97
CA LEU A 48 -2.64 -10.06 8.26
C LEU A 48 -2.27 -8.61 7.99
N CYS A 49 -2.90 -8.02 6.98
CA CYS A 49 -2.55 -6.67 6.55
C CYS A 49 -3.77 -5.76 6.60
N THR A 50 -3.56 -4.50 6.97
CA THR A 50 -4.49 -3.42 6.72
C THR A 50 -4.15 -2.74 5.38
N GLU A 51 -4.06 -1.45 5.30
CA GLU A 51 -3.81 -0.69 4.06
C GLU A 51 -2.42 -0.90 3.42
N LEU A 52 -1.48 -1.55 4.11
CA LEU A 52 -0.09 -1.71 3.65
C LEU A 52 0.09 -2.58 2.40
N ILE A 53 -0.87 -3.44 2.08
CA ILE A 53 -0.80 -4.26 0.86
C ILE A 53 -0.85 -3.41 -0.42
N SER A 54 -1.43 -2.21 -0.36
CA SER A 54 -1.42 -1.27 -1.47
C SER A 54 -0.03 -0.65 -1.73
N VAL A 55 0.89 -0.73 -0.77
CA VAL A 55 2.21 -0.10 -0.83
C VAL A 55 3.31 -1.12 -1.13
N GLY A 56 3.52 -1.40 -2.43
CA GLY A 56 4.81 -1.87 -2.92
C GLY A 56 5.28 -3.28 -2.53
N VAL A 57 4.46 -4.13 -1.90
CA VAL A 57 4.84 -5.52 -1.59
C VAL A 57 4.82 -6.35 -2.87
N ASP A 58 5.98 -6.86 -3.24
CA ASP A 58 6.15 -7.75 -4.37
C ASP A 58 6.69 -9.08 -3.87
N VAL A 59 5.81 -10.05 -3.65
CA VAL A 59 6.14 -11.40 -3.16
C VAL A 59 5.51 -12.41 -4.11
N ASP A 60 6.32 -13.00 -4.95
CA ASP A 60 5.88 -13.87 -6.05
C ASP A 60 5.13 -15.13 -5.61
N ARG A 61 5.48 -15.69 -4.45
CA ARG A 61 4.88 -16.93 -3.97
C ARG A 61 3.47 -16.82 -3.40
N LEU A 62 2.91 -15.61 -3.30
CA LEU A 62 1.56 -15.43 -2.77
C LEU A 62 0.51 -15.87 -3.79
N SER A 63 -0.24 -16.90 -3.44
CA SER A 63 -1.27 -17.52 -4.31
C SER A 63 -2.69 -17.34 -3.79
N LEU A 64 -2.86 -16.99 -2.52
CA LEU A 64 -4.18 -16.84 -1.91
C LEU A 64 -4.30 -15.49 -1.21
N MET A 65 -5.41 -14.79 -1.47
CA MET A 65 -5.78 -13.58 -0.75
C MET A 65 -7.21 -13.68 -0.25
N ILE A 66 -7.43 -13.22 0.97
CA ILE A 66 -8.76 -13.04 1.55
C ILE A 66 -8.96 -11.55 1.82
N ILE A 67 -9.91 -10.93 1.13
CA ILE A 67 -10.30 -9.53 1.32
C ILE A 67 -11.54 -9.50 2.21
N ASN A 68 -11.40 -8.94 3.40
CA ASN A 68 -12.49 -8.90 4.37
C ASN A 68 -13.26 -7.57 4.27
N GLY A 69 -14.30 -7.57 3.46
CA GLY A 69 -15.08 -6.40 3.05
C GLY A 69 -14.56 -5.76 1.76
N GLN A 70 -15.46 -5.21 0.96
CA GLN A 70 -15.10 -4.51 -0.28
C GLN A 70 -14.30 -3.24 0.05
N PRO A 71 -13.11 -3.04 -0.54
CA PRO A 71 -12.35 -1.79 -0.41
C PRO A 71 -13.15 -0.56 -0.80
N SER A 72 -12.76 0.61 -0.29
CA SER A 72 -13.52 1.85 -0.49
C SER A 72 -13.59 2.28 -1.94
N THR A 73 -12.54 2.02 -2.69
CA THR A 73 -12.48 2.33 -4.13
C THR A 73 -12.18 1.09 -4.96
N THR A 74 -12.59 1.13 -6.22
CA THR A 74 -12.24 0.09 -7.20
C THR A 74 -10.73 0.03 -7.43
N ALA A 75 -10.06 1.18 -7.41
CA ALA A 75 -8.60 1.25 -7.50
C ALA A 75 -7.90 0.48 -6.37
N GLU A 76 -8.35 0.63 -5.12
CA GLU A 76 -7.83 -0.14 -3.97
C GLU A 76 -8.08 -1.64 -4.14
N TYR A 77 -9.26 -2.02 -4.62
CA TYR A 77 -9.59 -3.42 -4.90
C TYR A 77 -8.64 -4.03 -5.93
N ILE A 78 -8.39 -3.34 -7.05
CA ILE A 78 -7.46 -3.77 -8.09
C ILE A 78 -6.04 -3.87 -7.54
N GLN A 79 -5.57 -2.85 -6.81
CA GLN A 79 -4.23 -2.83 -6.24
C GLN A 79 -4.00 -3.95 -5.22
N ALA A 80 -5.00 -4.25 -4.39
CA ALA A 80 -4.92 -5.34 -3.43
C ALA A 80 -4.94 -6.69 -4.13
N SER A 81 -5.95 -6.96 -4.96
CA SER A 81 -6.15 -8.26 -5.60
C SER A 81 -5.00 -8.65 -6.54
N SER A 82 -4.32 -7.67 -7.16
CA SER A 82 -3.17 -7.89 -8.03
C SER A 82 -1.87 -8.30 -7.31
N ARG A 83 -1.89 -8.43 -5.97
CA ARG A 83 -0.71 -8.84 -5.18
C ARG A 83 -0.53 -10.35 -5.07
N VAL A 84 -1.47 -11.14 -5.56
CA VAL A 84 -1.39 -12.59 -5.61
C VAL A 84 -1.48 -13.08 -7.05
N GLY A 85 -0.96 -14.27 -7.31
CA GLY A 85 -0.96 -14.83 -8.66
C GLY A 85 0.02 -14.13 -9.59
N ARG A 86 1.16 -13.75 -9.07
CA ARG A 86 2.27 -13.20 -9.85
C ARG A 86 3.16 -14.33 -10.38
N SER A 87 3.89 -14.03 -11.42
CA SER A 87 4.73 -15.02 -12.10
C SER A 87 3.91 -16.24 -12.56
N ASP A 88 4.44 -17.46 -12.41
CA ASP A 88 3.82 -18.71 -12.87
C ASP A 88 2.83 -19.31 -11.86
N ILE A 89 2.58 -18.65 -10.74
CA ILE A 89 1.70 -19.17 -9.69
C ILE A 89 0.29 -18.59 -9.87
N PRO A 90 -0.75 -19.43 -10.06
CA PRO A 90 -2.12 -18.95 -10.15
C PRO A 90 -2.57 -18.33 -8.82
N GLY A 91 -3.24 -17.18 -8.90
CA GLY A 91 -3.79 -16.47 -7.74
C GLY A 91 -5.27 -16.74 -7.55
N LEU A 92 -5.67 -16.88 -6.29
CA LEU A 92 -7.07 -16.99 -5.90
C LEU A 92 -7.41 -15.90 -4.90
N VAL A 93 -8.45 -15.12 -5.18
CA VAL A 93 -8.92 -14.04 -4.32
C VAL A 93 -10.32 -14.36 -3.82
N PHE A 94 -10.48 -14.46 -2.50
CA PHE A 94 -11.77 -14.55 -1.84
C PHE A 94 -12.15 -13.20 -1.27
N VAL A 95 -13.35 -12.74 -1.56
CA VAL A 95 -13.90 -11.51 -0.97
C VAL A 95 -15.06 -11.86 -0.05
N ASN A 96 -14.93 -11.49 1.21
CA ASN A 96 -16.02 -11.64 2.18
C ASN A 96 -16.88 -10.38 2.15
N TYR A 97 -18.11 -10.50 1.67
CA TYR A 97 -19.09 -9.40 1.63
C TYR A 97 -19.99 -9.42 2.87
N TYR A 98 -20.06 -8.30 3.57
CA TYR A 98 -20.92 -8.18 4.76
C TYR A 98 -22.39 -7.94 4.36
N ARG A 99 -23.25 -8.87 4.71
CA ARG A 99 -24.70 -8.77 4.43
C ARG A 99 -25.37 -7.55 5.08
N SER A 100 -24.83 -7.09 6.20
CA SER A 100 -25.35 -5.92 6.94
C SER A 100 -24.97 -4.57 6.32
N GLN A 101 -24.08 -4.57 5.35
CA GLN A 101 -23.61 -3.36 4.68
C GLN A 101 -24.17 -3.30 3.26
N SER A 102 -25.02 -2.32 2.96
CA SER A 102 -25.69 -2.18 1.66
C SER A 102 -24.70 -2.12 0.48
N ARG A 103 -23.53 -1.47 0.66
CA ARG A 103 -22.48 -1.45 -0.37
C ARG A 103 -21.90 -2.83 -0.63
N SER A 104 -21.56 -3.59 0.40
CA SER A 104 -21.05 -4.97 0.29
C SER A 104 -22.10 -5.88 -0.38
N LEU A 105 -23.37 -5.75 -0.01
CA LEU A 105 -24.46 -6.51 -0.60
C LEU A 105 -24.59 -6.18 -2.10
N SER A 106 -24.56 -4.92 -2.48
CA SER A 106 -24.62 -4.50 -3.89
C SER A 106 -23.47 -5.08 -4.72
N HIS A 107 -22.23 -5.09 -4.19
CA HIS A 107 -21.10 -5.73 -4.87
C HIS A 107 -21.25 -7.25 -4.99
N TYR A 108 -21.83 -7.90 -4.00
CA TYR A 108 -22.14 -9.32 -4.06
C TYR A 108 -23.19 -9.63 -5.13
N GLU A 109 -24.29 -8.91 -5.14
CA GLU A 109 -25.39 -9.10 -6.09
C GLU A 109 -24.97 -8.83 -7.54
N ASN A 110 -24.09 -7.86 -7.75
CA ASN A 110 -23.58 -7.46 -9.06
C ASN A 110 -22.18 -8.02 -9.36
N PHE A 111 -21.73 -9.05 -8.64
CA PHE A 111 -20.35 -9.55 -8.69
C PHE A 111 -19.86 -9.78 -10.12
N LYS A 112 -20.62 -10.52 -10.92
CA LYS A 112 -20.23 -10.88 -12.28
C LYS A 112 -20.13 -9.64 -13.18
N SER A 113 -21.16 -8.82 -13.25
CA SER A 113 -21.18 -7.63 -14.10
C SER A 113 -20.12 -6.62 -13.71
N TYR A 114 -19.82 -6.49 -12.41
CA TYR A 114 -18.74 -5.65 -11.90
C TYR A 114 -17.37 -6.16 -12.39
N HIS A 115 -17.08 -7.45 -12.26
CA HIS A 115 -15.80 -8.01 -12.67
C HIS A 115 -15.61 -8.09 -14.18
N ASP A 116 -16.67 -8.29 -14.95
CA ASP A 116 -16.63 -8.29 -16.42
C ASP A 116 -16.18 -6.92 -17.00
N SER A 117 -16.33 -5.86 -16.22
CA SER A 117 -16.01 -4.50 -16.67
C SER A 117 -15.45 -3.59 -15.57
N PHE A 118 -14.79 -4.16 -14.57
CA PHE A 118 -14.43 -3.41 -13.34
C PHE A 118 -13.48 -2.24 -13.56
N TYR A 119 -12.66 -2.22 -14.62
CA TYR A 119 -11.85 -1.06 -14.99
C TYR A 119 -12.68 0.19 -15.34
N ARG A 120 -13.96 0.01 -15.72
CA ARG A 120 -14.89 1.13 -15.95
C ARG A 120 -15.34 1.81 -14.66
N TYR A 121 -15.24 1.09 -13.54
CA TYR A 121 -15.66 1.58 -12.23
C TYR A 121 -14.51 2.21 -11.44
N VAL A 122 -13.32 2.34 -12.04
CA VAL A 122 -12.20 3.03 -11.39
C VAL A 122 -12.55 4.51 -11.25
N GLU A 123 -12.58 4.96 -10.02
CA GLU A 123 -12.92 6.31 -9.67
C GLU A 123 -11.80 7.28 -10.12
N PRO A 124 -12.14 8.41 -10.73
CA PRO A 124 -11.15 9.40 -11.10
C PRO A 124 -10.51 10.00 -9.85
N SER A 125 -9.18 10.09 -9.86
CA SER A 125 -8.46 10.77 -8.79
C SER A 125 -8.77 12.26 -8.82
N SER A 126 -9.25 12.80 -7.71
CA SER A 126 -9.42 14.25 -7.55
C SER A 126 -8.06 14.90 -7.34
N ILE A 127 -7.64 15.77 -8.25
CA ILE A 127 -6.42 16.55 -8.11
C ILE A 127 -6.81 17.90 -7.52
N THR A 128 -6.73 18.02 -6.20
CA THR A 128 -7.01 19.26 -5.47
C THR A 128 -5.77 19.69 -4.67
N PRO A 129 -4.69 20.16 -5.35
CA PRO A 129 -3.40 20.39 -4.71
C PRO A 129 -3.41 21.52 -3.68
N PHE A 130 -4.41 22.41 -3.74
CA PHE A 130 -4.52 23.58 -2.86
C PHE A 130 -5.47 23.39 -1.68
N THR A 131 -6.08 22.21 -1.51
CA THR A 131 -6.87 21.93 -0.31
C THR A 131 -6.00 21.91 0.95
N TYR A 132 -6.60 22.21 2.10
CA TYR A 132 -5.90 22.20 3.38
C TYR A 132 -5.17 20.87 3.63
N GLN A 133 -5.83 19.73 3.38
CA GLN A 133 -5.26 18.41 3.59
C GLN A 133 -4.06 18.14 2.67
N ALA A 134 -4.15 18.50 1.40
CA ALA A 134 -3.05 18.34 0.45
C ALA A 134 -1.87 19.23 0.84
N ARG A 135 -2.11 20.50 1.18
CA ARG A 135 -1.08 21.44 1.63
C ARG A 135 -0.41 20.94 2.92
N SER A 136 -1.18 20.55 3.93
CA SER A 136 -0.66 20.07 5.21
C SER A 136 0.27 18.86 5.04
N ARG A 137 -0.02 17.97 4.09
CA ARG A 137 0.81 16.79 3.81
C ARG A 137 2.02 17.06 2.93
N ALA A 138 1.91 18.00 1.99
CA ALA A 138 2.92 18.15 0.93
C ALA A 138 3.78 19.41 1.06
N ILE A 139 3.35 20.45 1.81
CA ILE A 139 4.03 21.75 1.83
C ILE A 139 5.50 21.65 2.27
N HIS A 140 5.80 20.80 3.23
CA HIS A 140 7.17 20.59 3.70
C HIS A 140 8.07 20.01 2.61
N ALA A 141 7.57 19.06 1.81
CA ALA A 141 8.32 18.49 0.70
C ALA A 141 8.55 19.52 -0.40
N VAL A 142 7.54 20.35 -0.70
CA VAL A 142 7.64 21.44 -1.67
C VAL A 142 8.69 22.46 -1.21
N VAL A 143 8.67 22.87 0.06
CA VAL A 143 9.63 23.83 0.63
C VAL A 143 11.07 23.27 0.52
N ILE A 144 11.27 22.04 0.99
CA ILE A 144 12.59 21.37 0.93
C ILE A 144 13.09 21.26 -0.51
N SER A 145 12.25 20.76 -1.42
CA SER A 145 12.59 20.60 -2.83
C SER A 145 12.94 21.95 -3.46
N THR A 146 12.14 22.98 -3.21
CA THR A 146 12.40 24.33 -3.76
C THR A 146 13.72 24.91 -3.24
N ILE A 147 14.01 24.79 -1.95
CA ILE A 147 15.28 25.27 -1.37
C ILE A 147 16.45 24.51 -2.00
N ARG A 148 16.38 23.19 -2.06
CA ARG A 148 17.46 22.36 -2.61
C ARG A 148 17.80 22.70 -4.06
N HIS A 149 16.79 23.02 -4.87
CA HIS A 149 16.98 23.34 -6.28
C HIS A 149 17.22 24.83 -6.57
N SER A 150 16.90 25.74 -5.64
CA SER A 150 17.04 27.20 -5.86
C SER A 150 18.25 27.79 -5.16
N VAL A 151 18.83 27.11 -4.18
CA VAL A 151 19.97 27.62 -3.41
C VAL A 151 21.20 26.80 -3.77
N ASN A 152 22.28 27.51 -4.22
CA ASN A 152 23.55 26.87 -4.56
C ASN A 152 24.14 26.13 -3.35
N GLY A 153 24.69 24.92 -3.58
CA GLY A 153 25.29 24.11 -2.52
C GLY A 153 24.30 23.41 -1.59
N MET A 154 23.03 23.19 -2.05
CA MET A 154 22.00 22.49 -1.28
C MET A 154 21.48 21.23 -1.98
N LEU A 155 22.10 20.83 -3.10
CA LEU A 155 21.54 19.78 -3.97
C LEU A 155 21.79 18.36 -3.44
N ALA A 156 23.00 18.10 -2.96
CA ALA A 156 23.39 16.78 -2.47
C ALA A 156 22.85 16.50 -1.05
N ASN A 157 22.71 15.24 -0.67
CA ASN A 157 22.13 14.90 0.63
C ASN A 157 22.96 15.40 1.82
N HIS A 158 24.29 15.44 1.69
CA HIS A 158 25.18 15.97 2.73
C HIS A 158 25.14 17.49 2.84
N ASP A 159 24.66 18.19 1.80
CA ASP A 159 24.57 19.66 1.82
C ASP A 159 23.54 20.18 2.83
N ALA A 160 22.67 19.32 3.34
CA ALA A 160 21.69 19.69 4.37
C ALA A 160 22.34 20.29 5.63
N ILE A 161 23.62 19.98 5.91
CA ILE A 161 24.40 20.56 7.02
C ILE A 161 24.60 22.07 6.86
N ASN A 162 24.59 22.56 5.61
CA ASN A 162 24.79 23.97 5.26
C ASN A 162 23.49 24.78 5.32
N PHE A 163 22.39 24.18 5.77
CA PHE A 163 21.11 24.87 5.86
C PHE A 163 21.13 25.94 6.94
N ASP A 164 21.03 27.20 6.53
CA ASP A 164 20.92 28.35 7.42
C ASP A 164 19.56 29.06 7.20
N PRO A 165 18.61 28.93 8.15
CA PRO A 165 17.28 29.52 8.03
C PRO A 165 17.31 31.07 7.98
N GLU A 166 18.40 31.68 8.45
CA GLU A 166 18.57 33.14 8.47
C GLU A 166 19.10 33.69 7.14
N SER A 167 19.61 32.83 6.25
CA SER A 167 20.11 33.22 4.93
C SER A 167 19.04 33.95 4.11
N ASP A 168 19.40 35.06 3.48
CA ASP A 168 18.51 35.87 2.64
C ASP A 168 17.94 35.11 1.45
N HIS A 169 18.72 34.16 0.89
CA HIS A 169 18.26 33.32 -0.21
C HIS A 169 17.11 32.38 0.25
N ILE A 170 17.26 31.76 1.41
CA ILE A 170 16.24 30.85 1.97
C ILE A 170 14.99 31.65 2.37
N LYS A 171 15.16 32.81 3.04
CA LYS A 171 14.03 33.71 3.37
C LYS A 171 13.26 34.14 2.12
N LYS A 172 13.96 34.44 1.01
CA LYS A 172 13.34 34.81 -0.26
C LYS A 172 12.50 33.66 -0.83
N VAL A 173 13.00 32.44 -0.84
CA VAL A 173 12.29 31.25 -1.29
C VAL A 173 11.04 31.00 -0.45
N ILE A 174 11.16 31.06 0.87
CA ILE A 174 10.02 30.88 1.79
C ILE A 174 8.96 31.96 1.56
N LYS A 175 9.37 33.22 1.37
CA LYS A 175 8.45 34.32 1.07
C LYS A 175 7.71 34.12 -0.25
N GLN A 176 8.40 33.61 -1.28
CA GLN A 176 7.76 33.29 -2.57
C GLN A 176 6.70 32.20 -2.44
N ILE A 177 6.97 31.17 -1.63
CA ILE A 177 5.99 30.08 -1.39
C ILE A 177 4.78 30.59 -0.59
N LYS A 178 4.98 31.49 0.39
CA LYS A 178 3.91 32.07 1.19
C LYS A 178 2.97 33.01 0.40
N ASN A 179 3.50 33.64 -0.65
CA ASN A 179 2.74 34.63 -1.44
C ASN A 179 1.98 33.99 -2.63
N ARG A 180 2.03 32.67 -2.78
CA ARG A 180 1.25 31.89 -3.75
C ARG A 180 0.13 31.08 -3.08
#